data_d4de4182813aaae5fcfd93fbeecca967
#
_entry.id   d4de4182813aaae5fcfd93fbeecca967
#
_cell.length_a   1.000
_cell.length_b   1.000
_cell.length_c   1.000
_cell.angle_alpha   90.00
_cell.angle_beta   90.00
_cell.angle_gamma   90.00
#
_symmetry.space_group_name_H-M   'P 1'
#
loop_
_entity.id
_entity.type
_entity.pdbx_description
1 polymer ?
#
loop_
_entity_poly.entity_id
_entity_poly.type
_entity_poly.pdbx_seq_one_letter_code
_entity_poly.pdbx_strand_id
1 'polypeptide(L)'
;MHKSYTIILIIAFLVSCSSENTKQIEANLLIEPNYEFSAEFFECKLNDGYTLLNLESFLSTLVRSDLEQRNVKYDINVYFPKPNYVNQFIINVKNYSDQDIYNYILDKLSRRGFDEIASCKFDKEEYYGQSLLANENEMNNPDYVSEILRCEYNEGYNYGTFRIAIERFSLEIKSLNISYEALYLHNKDYP
;
A
#
# COMPACT_ATOMS: atom_id res chain seq x y z
N MET A 1 9.07 -48.63 48.53
CA MET A 1 7.83 -48.11 47.94
C MET A 1 7.80 -46.59 47.80
N HIS A 2 8.92 -45.88 47.62
CA HIS A 2 8.95 -44.39 47.55
C HIS A 2 9.30 -43.78 46.17
N LYS A 3 9.55 -44.63 45.17
CA LYS A 3 9.95 -44.14 43.81
C LYS A 3 8.78 -43.84 42.85
N SER A 4 7.56 -44.29 43.20
CA SER A 4 6.42 -44.15 42.26
C SER A 4 5.67 -42.81 42.41
N TYR A 5 5.74 -42.13 43.53
CA TYR A 5 5.03 -40.88 43.76
C TYR A 5 5.72 -39.64 43.18
N THR A 6 7.06 -39.69 43.00
CA THR A 6 7.84 -38.59 42.48
C THR A 6 7.59 -38.38 40.97
N ILE A 7 7.34 -39.47 40.24
CA ILE A 7 7.09 -39.42 38.80
C ILE A 7 5.71 -38.86 38.49
N ILE A 8 4.71 -39.17 39.33
CA ILE A 8 3.34 -38.66 39.15
C ILE A 8 3.30 -37.14 39.42
N LEU A 9 4.08 -36.62 40.36
CA LEU A 9 4.13 -35.19 40.68
C LEU A 9 4.81 -34.37 39.59
N ILE A 10 5.80 -34.92 38.86
CA ILE A 10 6.48 -34.28 37.73
C ILE A 10 5.57 -34.21 36.51
N ILE A 11 4.75 -35.23 36.26
CA ILE A 11 3.79 -35.26 35.16
C ILE A 11 2.66 -34.23 35.38
N ALA A 12 2.22 -34.00 36.62
CA ALA A 12 1.19 -33.00 36.94
C ALA A 12 1.68 -31.57 36.70
N PHE A 13 2.97 -31.27 36.80
CA PHE A 13 3.53 -29.95 36.52
C PHE A 13 3.72 -29.65 35.03
N LEU A 14 3.79 -30.65 34.17
CA LEU A 14 3.98 -30.47 32.71
C LEU A 14 2.65 -30.25 31.94
N VAL A 15 1.51 -30.52 32.57
CA VAL A 15 0.19 -30.34 31.93
C VAL A 15 -0.40 -28.95 32.21
N SER A 16 0.19 -28.16 33.10
CA SER A 16 -0.35 -26.86 33.52
C SER A 16 0.14 -25.67 32.67
N CYS A 17 0.91 -25.87 31.59
CA CYS A 17 1.45 -24.80 30.77
C CYS A 17 0.97 -24.83 29.31
N SER A 18 -0.25 -25.20 29.04
CA SER A 18 -0.79 -25.00 27.70
C SER A 18 -2.32 -24.86 27.76
N SER A 19 -2.82 -23.67 27.63
CA SER A 19 -4.08 -23.33 26.94
C SER A 19 -4.76 -22.04 27.32
N GLU A 20 -4.24 -21.24 28.25
CA GLU A 20 -4.95 -20.00 28.61
C GLU A 20 -4.46 -18.72 27.90
N ASN A 21 -3.29 -18.73 27.28
CA ASN A 21 -2.75 -17.51 26.65
C ASN A 21 -3.20 -17.28 25.18
N THR A 22 -3.76 -18.27 24.51
CA THR A 22 -4.17 -18.11 23.10
C THR A 22 -5.53 -17.45 22.97
N LYS A 23 -6.44 -17.64 23.93
CA LYS A 23 -7.78 -17.02 23.88
C LYS A 23 -7.84 -15.57 24.35
N GLN A 24 -6.88 -15.11 25.15
CA GLN A 24 -6.85 -13.70 25.59
C GLN A 24 -6.24 -12.76 24.56
N ILE A 25 -5.46 -13.26 23.60
CA ILE A 25 -4.90 -12.44 22.54
C ILE A 25 -5.97 -12.09 21.48
N GLU A 26 -6.93 -12.97 21.26
CA GLU A 26 -7.99 -12.74 20.26
C GLU A 26 -8.98 -11.61 20.65
N ALA A 27 -9.17 -11.35 21.93
CA ALA A 27 -10.21 -10.42 22.38
C ALA A 27 -9.84 -8.93 22.36
N ASN A 28 -8.55 -8.58 22.23
CA ASN A 28 -8.07 -7.20 22.43
C ASN A 28 -7.44 -6.52 21.20
N LEU A 29 -7.43 -7.16 20.03
CA LEU A 29 -6.80 -6.62 18.84
C LEU A 29 -7.80 -6.25 17.72
N LEU A 30 -9.01 -5.83 18.07
CA LEU A 30 -9.93 -5.15 17.15
C LEU A 30 -9.43 -3.72 16.91
N ILE A 31 -8.26 -3.61 16.32
CA ILE A 31 -7.74 -2.36 15.80
C ILE A 31 -8.20 -2.28 14.35
N GLU A 32 -8.95 -1.24 14.03
CA GLU A 32 -9.33 -0.95 12.66
C GLU A 32 -8.27 -0.07 11.97
N PRO A 33 -8.13 -0.18 10.63
CA PRO A 33 -7.26 0.71 9.88
C PRO A 33 -7.73 2.17 10.00
N ASN A 34 -6.78 3.09 10.22
CA ASN A 34 -7.05 4.52 10.13
C ASN A 34 -6.63 5.00 8.75
N TYR A 35 -7.57 5.06 7.80
CA TYR A 35 -7.28 5.46 6.44
C TYR A 35 -6.94 6.95 6.34
N GLU A 36 -5.84 7.25 5.67
CA GLU A 36 -5.26 8.59 5.53
C GLU A 36 -5.52 9.19 4.14
N PHE A 37 -5.79 8.32 3.15
CA PHE A 37 -6.00 8.71 1.76
C PHE A 37 -6.88 7.71 1.03
N SER A 38 -7.46 8.14 -0.10
CA SER A 38 -7.95 7.24 -1.13
C SER A 38 -6.91 7.09 -2.24
N ALA A 39 -6.91 5.93 -2.91
CA ALA A 39 -6.00 5.67 -4.02
C ALA A 39 -6.73 4.99 -5.17
N GLU A 40 -6.37 5.37 -6.39
CA GLU A 40 -6.88 4.79 -7.61
C GLU A 40 -5.73 4.42 -8.55
N PHE A 41 -5.89 3.31 -9.27
CA PHE A 41 -4.88 2.78 -10.16
C PHE A 41 -5.46 2.64 -11.57
N PHE A 42 -4.69 3.12 -12.55
CA PHE A 42 -5.06 3.07 -13.97
C PHE A 42 -4.01 2.31 -14.75
N GLU A 43 -4.42 1.21 -15.36
CA GLU A 43 -3.59 0.52 -16.34
C GLU A 43 -3.62 1.27 -17.66
N CYS A 44 -2.47 1.73 -18.11
CA CYS A 44 -2.29 2.54 -19.29
C CYS A 44 -1.32 1.90 -20.29
N LYS A 45 -1.50 2.28 -21.55
CA LYS A 45 -0.59 1.93 -22.63
C LYS A 45 -0.30 3.16 -23.49
N LEU A 46 0.98 3.41 -23.79
CA LEU A 46 1.36 4.44 -24.75
C LEU A 46 0.82 4.11 -26.14
N ASN A 47 0.33 5.12 -26.82
CA ASN A 47 -0.11 5.03 -28.20
C ASN A 47 1.11 4.99 -29.15
N ASP A 48 0.89 4.48 -30.36
CA ASP A 48 1.96 4.36 -31.35
C ASP A 48 2.56 5.73 -31.69
N GLY A 49 3.89 5.79 -31.72
CA GLY A 49 4.62 7.03 -31.98
C GLY A 49 4.94 7.88 -30.76
N TYR A 50 4.39 7.57 -29.59
CA TYR A 50 4.71 8.25 -28.33
C TYR A 50 5.70 7.46 -27.48
N THR A 51 6.48 8.20 -26.67
CA THR A 51 7.52 7.67 -25.80
C THR A 51 7.28 8.05 -24.34
N LEU A 52 8.02 7.43 -23.43
CA LEU A 52 7.99 7.79 -22.01
C LEU A 52 8.35 9.27 -21.79
N LEU A 53 9.25 9.81 -22.59
CA LEU A 53 9.62 11.24 -22.51
C LEU A 53 8.43 12.16 -22.83
N ASN A 54 7.58 11.79 -23.80
CA ASN A 54 6.36 12.52 -24.09
C ASN A 54 5.40 12.49 -22.91
N LEU A 55 5.22 11.33 -22.29
CA LEU A 55 4.38 11.15 -21.10
C LEU A 55 4.90 11.98 -19.92
N GLU A 56 6.19 11.91 -19.62
CA GLU A 56 6.83 12.66 -18.52
C GLU A 56 6.68 14.17 -18.73
N SER A 57 6.96 14.66 -19.94
CA SER A 57 6.80 16.07 -20.29
C SER A 57 5.35 16.54 -20.13
N PHE A 58 4.39 15.71 -20.58
CA PHE A 58 2.97 16.00 -20.46
C PHE A 58 2.54 16.08 -18.97
N LEU A 59 2.85 15.05 -18.18
CA LEU A 59 2.47 14.97 -16.77
C LEU A 59 3.11 16.10 -15.95
N SER A 60 4.39 16.39 -16.17
CA SER A 60 5.08 17.52 -15.52
C SER A 60 4.42 18.87 -15.82
N THR A 61 3.97 19.06 -17.05
CA THR A 61 3.26 20.29 -17.46
C THR A 61 1.89 20.36 -16.80
N LEU A 62 1.15 19.25 -16.76
CA LEU A 62 -0.16 19.15 -16.10
C LEU A 62 -0.05 19.48 -14.60
N VAL A 63 0.89 18.86 -13.91
CA VAL A 63 1.10 19.10 -12.47
C VAL A 63 1.37 20.58 -12.21
N ARG A 64 2.34 21.18 -12.89
CA ARG A 64 2.73 22.58 -12.68
C ARG A 64 1.63 23.56 -13.01
N SER A 65 0.87 23.34 -14.07
CA SER A 65 -0.08 24.35 -14.55
C SER A 65 -1.45 24.28 -13.90
N ASP A 66 -1.92 23.10 -13.58
CA ASP A 66 -3.33 22.90 -13.19
C ASP A 66 -3.52 22.37 -11.78
N LEU A 67 -2.59 21.55 -11.30
CA LEU A 67 -2.75 20.84 -10.04
C LEU A 67 -2.14 21.59 -8.85
N GLU A 68 -0.96 22.21 -9.01
CA GLU A 68 -0.32 23.00 -7.94
C GLU A 68 -1.10 24.25 -7.55
N GLN A 69 -1.96 24.75 -8.44
CA GLN A 69 -2.83 25.92 -8.15
C GLN A 69 -4.00 25.61 -7.21
N ARG A 70 -4.29 24.31 -7.00
CA ARG A 70 -5.31 23.90 -6.06
C ARG A 70 -4.66 23.58 -4.71
N ASN A 71 -5.20 24.14 -3.66
CA ASN A 71 -4.77 23.83 -2.29
C ASN A 71 -5.33 22.46 -1.83
N VAL A 72 -5.02 21.41 -2.61
CA VAL A 72 -5.46 20.04 -2.35
C VAL A 72 -4.25 19.13 -2.33
N LYS A 73 -4.12 18.32 -1.29
CA LYS A 73 -3.01 17.40 -1.13
C LYS A 73 -3.30 16.10 -1.88
N TYR A 74 -2.47 15.79 -2.86
CA TYR A 74 -2.52 14.56 -3.65
C TYR A 74 -1.11 14.19 -4.10
N ASP A 75 -0.92 12.91 -4.48
CA ASP A 75 0.28 12.41 -5.14
C ASP A 75 -0.10 11.68 -6.43
N ILE A 76 0.68 11.87 -7.47
CA ILE A 76 0.58 11.12 -8.72
C ILE A 76 1.89 10.36 -8.93
N ASN A 77 1.80 9.05 -9.00
CA ASN A 77 2.94 8.18 -9.27
C ASN A 77 2.73 7.42 -10.58
N VAL A 78 3.80 7.19 -11.31
CA VAL A 78 3.79 6.39 -12.53
C VAL A 78 4.70 5.20 -12.34
N TYR A 79 4.15 3.99 -12.44
CA TYR A 79 4.88 2.75 -12.28
C TYR A 79 5.06 2.05 -13.61
N PHE A 80 6.27 1.61 -13.87
CA PHE A 80 6.62 0.83 -15.06
C PHE A 80 6.84 -0.62 -14.64
N PRO A 81 5.95 -1.54 -15.06
CA PRO A 81 6.10 -2.94 -14.73
C PRO A 81 7.45 -3.53 -15.22
N LYS A 82 8.15 -4.37 -14.45
CA LYS A 82 9.37 -5.10 -14.87
C LYS A 82 9.02 -6.50 -15.39
N PRO A 83 9.81 -7.11 -16.29
CA PRO A 83 11.07 -6.68 -16.88
C PRO A 83 11.03 -6.21 -18.34
N ASN A 84 9.91 -6.19 -19.05
CA ASN A 84 9.90 -6.04 -20.52
C ASN A 84 8.81 -5.10 -21.03
N TYR A 85 8.76 -3.89 -20.51
CA TYR A 85 7.70 -2.96 -20.90
C TYR A 85 8.16 -1.89 -21.81
N VAL A 86 7.70 -1.99 -23.04
CA VAL A 86 7.97 -0.96 -24.03
C VAL A 86 6.90 0.12 -23.97
N ASN A 87 5.65 -0.22 -23.58
CA ASN A 87 4.54 0.71 -23.76
C ASN A 87 3.48 0.67 -22.63
N GLN A 88 3.65 -0.14 -21.58
CA GLN A 88 2.65 -0.25 -20.51
C GLN A 88 3.12 0.45 -19.23
N PHE A 89 2.20 1.09 -18.52
CA PHE A 89 2.47 1.74 -17.25
C PHE A 89 1.20 1.81 -16.41
N ILE A 90 1.36 2.09 -15.13
CA ILE A 90 0.26 2.27 -14.20
C ILE A 90 0.36 3.68 -13.63
N ILE A 91 -0.72 4.45 -13.70
CA ILE A 91 -0.85 5.70 -12.98
C ILE A 91 -1.55 5.39 -11.67
N ASN A 92 -0.96 5.83 -10.55
CA ASN A 92 -1.59 5.83 -9.25
C ASN A 92 -1.81 7.26 -8.78
N VAL A 93 -3.03 7.57 -8.40
CA VAL A 93 -3.43 8.84 -7.80
C VAL A 93 -3.80 8.59 -6.35
N LYS A 94 -3.05 9.20 -5.42
CA LYS A 94 -3.39 9.23 -4.00
C LYS A 94 -4.04 10.57 -3.67
N ASN A 95 -5.19 10.55 -3.04
CA ASN A 95 -5.92 11.74 -2.62
C ASN A 95 -6.03 11.77 -1.09
N TYR A 96 -5.49 12.81 -0.47
CA TYR A 96 -5.48 13.02 0.98
C TYR A 96 -6.59 13.99 1.44
N SER A 97 -7.54 14.30 0.57
CA SER A 97 -8.63 15.23 0.85
C SER A 97 -9.98 14.59 0.59
N ASP A 98 -11.02 15.16 1.20
CA ASP A 98 -12.41 14.74 0.95
C ASP A 98 -12.96 15.25 -0.40
N GLN A 99 -12.18 16.02 -1.16
CA GLN A 99 -12.60 16.52 -2.47
C GLN A 99 -12.39 15.44 -3.52
N ASP A 100 -13.35 15.28 -4.42
CA ASP A 100 -13.22 14.43 -5.60
C ASP A 100 -12.21 15.02 -6.59
N ILE A 101 -10.95 14.70 -6.34
CA ILE A 101 -9.82 15.07 -7.21
C ILE A 101 -9.76 14.20 -8.46
N TYR A 102 -10.21 12.99 -8.36
CA TYR A 102 -10.13 12.02 -9.42
C TYR A 102 -10.81 12.49 -10.71
N ASN A 103 -12.10 12.80 -10.63
CA ASN A 103 -12.84 13.30 -11.79
C ASN A 103 -12.24 14.59 -12.35
N TYR A 104 -11.66 15.41 -11.47
CA TYR A 104 -10.94 16.61 -11.91
C TYR A 104 -9.68 16.27 -12.70
N ILE A 105 -8.87 15.34 -12.22
CA ILE A 105 -7.64 14.90 -12.92
C ILE A 105 -8.00 14.29 -14.27
N LEU A 106 -9.00 13.42 -14.33
CA LEU A 106 -9.47 12.82 -15.59
C LEU A 106 -9.96 13.87 -16.60
N ASP A 107 -10.78 14.82 -16.17
CA ASP A 107 -11.23 15.92 -17.03
C ASP A 107 -10.05 16.72 -17.59
N LYS A 108 -9.03 16.99 -16.75
CA LYS A 108 -7.83 17.69 -17.18
C LYS A 108 -6.96 16.88 -18.11
N LEU A 109 -6.76 15.59 -17.84
CA LEU A 109 -6.02 14.70 -18.74
C LEU A 109 -6.65 14.70 -20.13
N SER A 110 -7.95 14.47 -20.21
CA SER A 110 -8.68 14.42 -21.49
C SER A 110 -8.63 15.76 -22.23
N ARG A 111 -8.92 16.89 -21.57
CA ARG A 111 -8.89 18.21 -22.20
C ARG A 111 -7.52 18.65 -22.69
N ARG A 112 -6.44 18.10 -22.13
CA ARG A 112 -5.07 18.41 -22.51
C ARG A 112 -4.51 17.47 -23.60
N GLY A 113 -5.31 16.54 -24.08
CA GLY A 113 -4.91 15.62 -25.13
C GLY A 113 -4.12 14.41 -24.65
N PHE A 114 -4.30 14.00 -23.38
CA PHE A 114 -3.68 12.78 -22.86
C PHE A 114 -4.05 11.54 -23.70
N ASP A 115 -5.27 11.49 -24.20
CA ASP A 115 -5.79 10.41 -25.04
C ASP A 115 -5.02 10.22 -26.36
N GLU A 116 -4.31 11.26 -26.82
CA GLU A 116 -3.39 11.16 -27.95
C GLU A 116 -2.10 10.42 -27.59
N ILE A 117 -1.63 10.58 -26.33
CA ILE A 117 -0.37 10.04 -25.85
C ILE A 117 -0.54 8.61 -25.34
N ALA A 118 -1.63 8.33 -24.62
CA ALA A 118 -1.87 7.04 -23.98
C ALA A 118 -3.34 6.72 -23.88
N SER A 119 -3.64 5.43 -23.86
CA SER A 119 -4.96 4.87 -23.59
C SER A 119 -4.96 4.17 -22.24
N CYS A 120 -5.86 4.56 -21.33
CA CYS A 120 -5.98 3.97 -20.00
C CYS A 120 -7.31 3.24 -19.84
N LYS A 121 -7.30 2.18 -19.02
CA LYS A 121 -8.50 1.56 -18.50
C LYS A 121 -8.87 2.29 -17.21
N PHE A 122 -10.03 2.88 -17.20
CA PHE A 122 -10.57 3.58 -16.02
C PHE A 122 -11.57 2.68 -15.29
N ASP A 123 -11.18 1.45 -14.99
CA ASP A 123 -11.95 0.57 -14.13
C ASP A 123 -11.85 1.12 -12.70
N LYS A 124 -12.99 1.42 -12.10
CA LYS A 124 -13.06 2.05 -10.77
C LYS A 124 -12.73 1.07 -9.67
N GLU A 125 -11.45 0.75 -9.51
CA GLU A 125 -10.98 0.15 -8.27
C GLU A 125 -10.50 1.26 -7.34
N GLU A 126 -11.33 1.65 -6.39
CA GLU A 126 -11.00 2.61 -5.35
C GLU A 126 -10.49 1.90 -4.10
N TYR A 127 -9.38 2.39 -3.58
CA TYR A 127 -8.77 1.86 -2.36
C TYR A 127 -8.73 2.94 -1.29
N TYR A 128 -8.96 2.53 -0.05
CA TYR A 128 -8.57 3.33 1.12
C TYR A 128 -7.19 2.91 1.57
N GLY A 129 -6.36 3.86 1.93
CA GLY A 129 -4.97 3.59 2.26
C GLY A 129 -4.48 4.30 3.50
N GLN A 130 -3.46 3.71 4.09
CA GLN A 130 -2.67 4.32 5.15
C GLN A 130 -1.19 3.97 5.01
N SER A 131 -0.32 4.84 5.51
CA SER A 131 1.09 4.54 5.62
C SER A 131 1.33 3.59 6.79
N LEU A 132 1.97 2.46 6.53
CA LEU A 132 2.45 1.53 7.55
C LEU A 132 3.86 1.87 8.00
N LEU A 133 4.71 2.22 7.04
CA LEU A 133 6.09 2.64 7.23
C LEU A 133 6.34 3.84 6.34
N ALA A 134 6.64 4.97 6.96
CA ALA A 134 7.08 6.15 6.24
C ALA A 134 8.60 6.09 6.05
N ASN A 135 9.05 6.48 4.88
CA ASN A 135 10.46 6.71 4.64
C ASN A 135 10.85 8.04 5.31
N GLU A 136 11.66 8.00 6.37
CA GLU A 136 12.15 9.20 7.07
C GLU A 136 13.19 9.97 6.23
N ASN A 137 13.80 9.33 5.25
CA ASN A 137 14.69 9.97 4.29
C ASN A 137 13.86 10.40 3.09
N GLU A 138 13.78 11.70 2.81
CA GLU A 138 13.19 12.20 1.58
C GLU A 138 13.79 11.41 0.40
N MET A 139 12.93 10.69 -0.32
CA MET A 139 13.35 9.95 -1.51
C MET A 139 13.67 10.96 -2.61
N ASN A 140 14.85 11.58 -2.53
CA ASN A 140 15.40 12.37 -3.64
C ASN A 140 15.82 11.50 -4.85
N ASN A 141 15.62 10.18 -4.75
CA ASN A 141 15.93 9.27 -5.83
C ASN A 141 14.62 8.87 -6.54
N PRO A 142 14.40 9.30 -7.80
CA PRO A 142 13.22 8.94 -8.57
C PRO A 142 13.14 7.43 -8.91
N ASP A 143 14.25 6.71 -8.76
CA ASP A 143 14.36 5.29 -9.11
C ASP A 143 14.12 4.41 -7.88
N TYR A 144 12.87 4.08 -7.60
CA TYR A 144 12.51 3.08 -6.60
C TYR A 144 11.76 1.90 -7.23
N VAL A 145 11.79 0.77 -6.58
CA VAL A 145 11.04 -0.43 -6.98
C VAL A 145 9.83 -0.55 -6.08
N SER A 146 8.64 -0.61 -6.68
CA SER A 146 7.39 -0.89 -5.98
C SER A 146 6.93 -2.30 -6.27
N GLU A 147 6.39 -2.96 -5.25
CA GLU A 147 5.73 -4.25 -5.36
C GLU A 147 4.33 -4.14 -4.75
N ILE A 148 3.33 -4.59 -5.51
CA ILE A 148 1.95 -4.64 -5.05
C ILE A 148 1.63 -6.10 -4.71
N LEU A 149 1.35 -6.35 -3.43
CA LEU A 149 1.01 -7.67 -2.92
C LEU A 149 -0.48 -7.73 -2.60
N ARG A 150 -1.15 -8.79 -3.06
CA ARG A 150 -2.50 -9.14 -2.58
C ARG A 150 -2.33 -10.10 -1.43
N CYS A 151 -2.91 -9.75 -0.29
CA CYS A 151 -2.79 -10.52 0.94
C CYS A 151 -4.17 -10.82 1.51
N GLU A 152 -4.30 -12.01 2.10
CA GLU A 152 -5.46 -12.41 2.88
C GLU A 152 -4.99 -12.78 4.28
N TYR A 153 -5.82 -12.51 5.29
CA TYR A 153 -5.51 -12.93 6.64
C TYR A 153 -5.76 -14.44 6.80
N ASN A 154 -4.80 -15.13 7.38
CA ASN A 154 -5.03 -16.51 7.81
C ASN A 154 -6.08 -16.55 8.92
N GLU A 155 -6.68 -17.73 9.12
CA GLU A 155 -7.66 -17.96 10.20
C GLU A 155 -7.07 -17.54 11.56
N GLY A 156 -7.82 -16.75 12.33
CA GLY A 156 -7.41 -16.21 13.63
C GLY A 156 -6.52 -14.95 13.58
N TYR A 157 -6.21 -14.44 12.39
CA TYR A 157 -5.45 -13.21 12.21
C TYR A 157 -6.34 -12.10 11.65
N ASN A 158 -5.96 -10.86 11.94
CA ASN A 158 -6.68 -9.66 11.52
C ASN A 158 -5.71 -8.49 11.33
N TYR A 159 -6.25 -7.32 11.01
CA TYR A 159 -5.45 -6.11 10.84
C TYR A 159 -4.60 -5.78 12.08
N GLY A 160 -5.12 -5.96 13.30
CA GLY A 160 -4.36 -5.70 14.53
C GLY A 160 -3.12 -6.58 14.66
N THR A 161 -3.23 -7.88 14.37
CA THR A 161 -2.09 -8.80 14.37
C THR A 161 -1.09 -8.46 13.26
N PHE A 162 -1.58 -8.06 12.09
CA PHE A 162 -0.74 -7.58 10.99
C PHE A 162 0.05 -6.34 11.38
N ARG A 163 -0.57 -5.35 12.06
CA ARG A 163 0.12 -4.14 12.54
C ARG A 163 1.29 -4.46 13.45
N ILE A 164 1.15 -5.41 14.37
CA ILE A 164 2.25 -5.85 15.24
C ILE A 164 3.40 -6.43 14.42
N ALA A 165 3.10 -7.24 13.41
CA ALA A 165 4.13 -7.81 12.53
C ALA A 165 4.87 -6.71 11.76
N ILE A 166 4.16 -5.73 11.22
CA ILE A 166 4.74 -4.59 10.50
C ILE A 166 5.60 -3.71 11.42
N GLU A 167 5.18 -3.47 12.66
CA GLU A 167 5.99 -2.71 13.62
C GLU A 167 7.32 -3.40 13.92
N ARG A 168 7.33 -4.72 14.08
CA ARG A 168 8.56 -5.51 14.25
C ARG A 168 9.45 -5.43 13.00
N PHE A 169 8.87 -5.62 11.82
CA PHE A 169 9.58 -5.48 10.56
C PHE A 169 10.21 -4.10 10.39
N SER A 170 9.50 -3.05 10.80
CA SER A 170 10.00 -1.67 10.74
C SER A 170 11.28 -1.47 11.56
N LEU A 171 11.36 -2.08 12.73
CA LEU A 171 12.55 -2.01 13.57
C LEU A 171 13.76 -2.68 12.89
N GLU A 172 13.54 -3.79 12.21
CA GLU A 172 14.60 -4.48 11.45
C GLU A 172 15.06 -3.64 10.27
N ILE A 173 14.14 -3.09 9.47
CA ILE A 173 14.46 -2.22 8.32
C ILE A 173 15.26 -0.98 8.77
N LYS A 174 14.86 -0.33 9.85
CA LYS A 174 15.58 0.81 10.43
C LYS A 174 17.01 0.43 10.83
N SER A 175 17.20 -0.77 11.39
CA SER A 175 18.53 -1.26 11.76
C SER A 175 19.45 -1.48 10.56
N LEU A 176 18.91 -1.78 9.39
CA LEU A 176 19.64 -2.00 8.14
C LEU A 176 19.93 -0.70 7.38
N ASN A 177 19.40 0.44 7.82
CA ASN A 177 19.50 1.75 7.14
C ASN A 177 19.06 1.68 5.67
N ILE A 178 18.02 0.91 5.39
CA ILE A 178 17.42 0.78 4.06
C ILE A 178 16.26 1.77 3.96
N SER A 179 16.20 2.50 2.83
CA SER A 179 15.06 3.33 2.49
C SER A 179 13.90 2.43 2.05
N TYR A 180 12.82 2.42 2.80
CA TYR A 180 11.66 1.56 2.57
C TYR A 180 10.38 2.27 2.96
N GLU A 181 9.35 2.17 2.12
CA GLU A 181 8.00 2.63 2.39
C GLU A 181 7.03 1.44 2.23
N ALA A 182 6.07 1.34 3.11
CA ALA A 182 4.99 0.36 3.01
C ALA A 182 3.65 1.05 3.21
N LEU A 183 2.73 0.74 2.31
CA LEU A 183 1.35 1.21 2.35
C LEU A 183 0.41 0.02 2.54
N TYR A 184 -0.62 0.21 3.33
CA TYR A 184 -1.76 -0.70 3.41
C TYR A 184 -2.87 -0.12 2.54
N LEU A 185 -3.38 -0.93 1.62
CA LEU A 185 -4.48 -0.58 0.73
C LEU A 185 -5.62 -1.58 0.94
N HIS A 186 -6.80 -1.07 1.16
CA HIS A 186 -8.03 -1.85 1.31
C HIS A 186 -8.97 -1.49 0.16
N ASN A 187 -9.37 -2.46 -0.62
CA ASN A 187 -10.32 -2.23 -1.70
C ASN A 187 -11.70 -1.90 -1.11
N LYS A 188 -12.29 -0.80 -1.55
CA LYS A 188 -13.56 -0.29 -1.05
C LYS A 188 -14.73 -1.26 -1.27
N ASP A 189 -14.66 -2.06 -2.33
CA ASP A 189 -15.73 -2.98 -2.72
C ASP A 189 -15.62 -4.37 -2.06
N TYR A 190 -14.53 -4.64 -1.35
CA TYR A 190 -14.29 -5.90 -0.65
C TYR A 190 -14.11 -5.63 0.85
N PRO A 191 -15.12 -5.96 1.66
CA PRO A 191 -15.08 -5.77 3.10
C PRO A 191 -14.07 -6.69 3.80
#